data_da32bd42615a6f7c7e7438cd24f855f2
#
_entry.id   da32bd42615a6f7c7e7438cd24f855f2
#
_cell.length_a   1.000
_cell.length_b   1.000
_cell.length_c   1.000
_cell.angle_alpha   90.00
_cell.angle_beta   90.00
_cell.angle_gamma   90.00
#
_symmetry.space_group_name_H-M   'P 1'
#
loop_
_entity.id
_entity.type
_entity.pdbx_description
1 polymer ?
#
loop_
_entity_poly.entity_id
_entity_poly.type
_entity_poly.pdbx_seq_one_letter_code
_entity_poly.pdbx_strand_id
1 'polypeptide(L)'
;NNLYAVMLRPLPKPDAPVSSRVTGIDLTPAMLEQARILAEQKNLTNLSWLQGDIETLPFPDESFSIVLSRYAFHHFLQPDVVLSEMVRVCRAGDRILIADVAMPPEKVDAYNYIEKLRDPSHTRALTLEELPKLVADANLQNVKLAFYKVELELEQQLAASFPNPGDDDKLRQLFREDIGVDNLGIGAHLRGDAIHYAVPIAAIVGEKAKLYSNPK
;
A
#
# COMPACT_ATOMS: atom_id res chain seq x y z
N ASN A 1 -1.14 -2.13 10.28
CA ASN A 1 -1.58 -3.44 9.81
C ASN A 1 -1.78 -3.38 8.29
N ASN A 2 -0.71 -3.63 7.57
CA ASN A 2 -0.70 -3.52 6.11
C ASN A 2 -0.67 -4.92 5.51
N LEU A 3 -1.75 -5.30 4.83
CA LEU A 3 -1.77 -6.47 3.97
C LEU A 3 -1.16 -6.05 2.62
N TYR A 4 -0.11 -6.74 2.16
CA TYR A 4 0.68 -6.31 1.01
C TYR A 4 -0.07 -6.33 -0.32
N ALA A 5 -1.00 -7.26 -0.50
CA ALA A 5 -1.84 -7.27 -1.69
C ALA A 5 -3.20 -7.91 -1.42
N VAL A 6 -4.23 -7.36 -2.03
CA VAL A 6 -5.58 -7.92 -2.03
C VAL A 6 -6.03 -8.13 -3.47
N MET A 7 -6.49 -9.34 -3.79
CA MET A 7 -6.91 -9.72 -5.12
C MET A 7 -8.36 -10.19 -5.10
N LEU A 8 -9.18 -9.67 -6.01
CA LEU A 8 -10.59 -9.95 -6.09
C LEU A 8 -10.91 -10.83 -7.29
N ARG A 9 -11.59 -11.95 -7.05
CA ARG A 9 -12.18 -12.78 -8.11
C ARG A 9 -13.70 -12.59 -8.14
N PRO A 10 -14.32 -12.30 -9.29
CA PRO A 10 -15.77 -12.34 -9.40
C PRO A 10 -16.28 -13.79 -9.22
N LEU A 11 -17.44 -13.94 -8.58
CA LEU A 11 -18.12 -15.22 -8.53
C LEU A 11 -18.79 -15.53 -9.89
N PRO A 12 -18.93 -16.82 -10.24
CA PRO A 12 -19.44 -17.23 -11.55
C PRO A 12 -20.96 -17.08 -11.75
N LYS A 13 -21.71 -16.41 -10.85
CA LYS A 13 -23.18 -16.24 -11.00
C LYS A 13 -23.54 -14.76 -11.14
N PRO A 14 -24.36 -14.39 -12.16
CA PRO A 14 -24.76 -13.01 -12.41
C PRO A 14 -25.67 -12.40 -11.33
N ASP A 15 -26.30 -13.21 -10.49
CA ASP A 15 -27.31 -12.76 -9.52
C ASP A 15 -26.81 -12.76 -8.06
N ALA A 16 -25.52 -12.97 -7.82
CA ALA A 16 -24.98 -12.97 -6.47
C ALA A 16 -24.64 -11.53 -6.02
N PRO A 17 -25.20 -11.04 -4.90
CA PRO A 17 -24.85 -9.72 -4.38
C PRO A 17 -23.37 -9.70 -4.02
N VAL A 18 -22.59 -8.81 -4.66
CA VAL A 18 -21.21 -8.38 -4.35
C VAL A 18 -20.35 -9.43 -3.60
N SER A 19 -20.40 -10.67 -4.03
CA SER A 19 -19.60 -11.72 -3.39
C SER A 19 -18.40 -12.09 -4.26
N SER A 20 -17.48 -11.14 -4.37
CA SER A 20 -16.14 -11.43 -4.88
C SER A 20 -15.41 -12.27 -3.85
N ARG A 21 -14.74 -13.33 -4.29
CA ARG A 21 -13.75 -13.98 -3.43
C ARG A 21 -12.53 -13.07 -3.36
N VAL A 22 -12.07 -12.76 -2.18
CA VAL A 22 -10.89 -11.93 -1.94
C VAL A 22 -9.75 -12.83 -1.50
N THR A 23 -8.59 -12.68 -2.09
CA THR A 23 -7.36 -13.35 -1.63
C THR A 23 -6.38 -12.28 -1.18
N GLY A 24 -5.99 -12.32 0.09
CA GLY A 24 -4.89 -11.53 0.62
C GLY A 24 -3.60 -12.34 0.59
N ILE A 25 -2.50 -11.73 0.19
CA ILE A 25 -1.17 -12.32 0.22
C ILE A 25 -0.23 -11.43 1.03
N ASP A 26 0.59 -12.04 1.86
CA ASP A 26 1.61 -11.37 2.65
C ASP A 26 2.78 -12.32 2.88
N LEU A 27 3.98 -11.77 2.98
CA LEU A 27 5.18 -12.55 3.29
C LEU A 27 5.20 -12.99 4.77
N THR A 28 4.57 -12.20 5.65
CA THR A 28 4.65 -12.33 7.10
C THR A 28 3.45 -13.08 7.68
N PRO A 29 3.64 -14.28 8.28
CA PRO A 29 2.54 -15.05 8.87
C PRO A 29 1.75 -14.28 9.93
N ALA A 30 2.43 -13.46 10.76
CA ALA A 30 1.78 -12.67 11.80
C ALA A 30 0.78 -11.65 11.23
N MET A 31 1.06 -11.05 10.06
CA MET A 31 0.15 -10.13 9.39
C MET A 31 -1.09 -10.84 8.86
N LEU A 32 -0.90 -12.05 8.30
CA LEU A 32 -2.01 -12.87 7.84
C LEU A 32 -2.91 -13.32 9.00
N GLU A 33 -2.32 -13.64 10.16
CA GLU A 33 -3.09 -14.00 11.34
C GLU A 33 -3.92 -12.82 11.88
N GLN A 34 -3.34 -11.64 11.97
CA GLN A 34 -4.10 -10.43 12.33
C GLN A 34 -5.24 -10.14 11.35
N ALA A 35 -5.00 -10.34 10.05
CA ALA A 35 -6.01 -10.17 9.03
C ALA A 35 -7.16 -11.20 9.18
N ARG A 36 -6.86 -12.47 9.55
CA ARG A 36 -7.89 -13.49 9.87
C ARG A 36 -8.75 -13.09 11.07
N ILE A 37 -8.11 -12.70 12.17
CA ILE A 37 -8.80 -12.26 13.38
C ILE A 37 -9.75 -11.09 13.06
N LEU A 38 -9.27 -10.10 12.31
CA LEU A 38 -10.10 -8.96 11.93
C LEU A 38 -11.26 -9.36 11.00
N ALA A 39 -11.03 -10.28 10.09
CA ALA A 39 -12.08 -10.81 9.20
C ALA A 39 -13.17 -11.54 9.99
N GLU A 40 -12.78 -12.39 10.96
CA GLU A 40 -13.70 -13.08 11.85
C GLU A 40 -14.52 -12.11 12.70
N GLN A 41 -13.87 -11.11 13.31
CA GLN A 41 -14.58 -10.07 14.08
C GLN A 41 -15.61 -9.30 13.25
N LYS A 42 -15.36 -9.15 11.96
CA LYS A 42 -16.27 -8.48 11.01
C LYS A 42 -17.22 -9.42 10.27
N ASN A 43 -17.22 -10.71 10.61
CA ASN A 43 -18.00 -11.76 9.95
C ASN A 43 -17.81 -11.81 8.42
N LEU A 44 -16.58 -11.59 7.94
CA LEU A 44 -16.24 -11.65 6.52
C LEU A 44 -15.85 -13.10 6.15
N THR A 45 -16.68 -13.76 5.35
CA THR A 45 -16.52 -15.20 5.03
C THR A 45 -15.97 -15.46 3.62
N ASN A 46 -15.82 -14.42 2.82
CA ASN A 46 -15.36 -14.50 1.42
C ASN A 46 -13.86 -14.24 1.25
N LEU A 47 -13.09 -14.24 2.35
CA LEU A 47 -11.67 -13.98 2.37
C LEU A 47 -10.86 -15.28 2.41
N SER A 48 -9.73 -15.29 1.73
CA SER A 48 -8.70 -16.31 1.84
C SER A 48 -7.32 -15.64 1.97
N TRP A 49 -6.42 -16.31 2.68
CA TRP A 49 -5.13 -15.77 3.03
C TRP A 49 -4.04 -16.71 2.53
N LEU A 50 -3.02 -16.18 1.90
CA LEU A 50 -1.89 -16.92 1.37
C LEU A 50 -0.59 -16.28 1.86
N GLN A 51 0.29 -17.09 2.42
CA GLN A 51 1.66 -16.66 2.64
C GLN A 51 2.46 -16.84 1.36
N GLY A 52 3.11 -15.78 0.89
CA GLY A 52 3.88 -15.83 -0.34
C GLY A 52 4.57 -14.53 -0.66
N ASP A 53 5.52 -14.64 -1.57
CA ASP A 53 6.24 -13.52 -2.14
C ASP A 53 5.38 -12.85 -3.23
N ILE A 54 5.34 -11.53 -3.20
CA ILE A 54 4.59 -10.72 -4.16
C ILE A 54 5.41 -10.39 -5.42
N GLU A 55 6.72 -10.56 -5.38
CA GLU A 55 7.58 -10.46 -6.57
C GLU A 55 7.40 -11.68 -7.49
N THR A 56 6.76 -12.76 -6.99
CA THR A 56 6.42 -13.96 -7.78
C THR A 56 5.09 -14.52 -7.28
N LEU A 57 3.98 -13.96 -7.78
CA LEU A 57 2.65 -14.35 -7.35
C LEU A 57 2.30 -15.77 -7.82
N PRO A 58 1.87 -16.68 -6.92
CA PRO A 58 1.59 -18.08 -7.25
C PRO A 58 0.21 -18.27 -7.91
N PHE A 59 -0.13 -17.39 -8.82
CA PHE A 59 -1.40 -17.43 -9.56
C PHE A 59 -1.14 -17.40 -11.07
N PRO A 60 -1.97 -18.09 -11.86
CA PRO A 60 -1.95 -17.97 -13.33
C PRO A 60 -2.21 -16.53 -13.78
N ASP A 61 -1.78 -16.22 -14.99
CA ASP A 61 -2.13 -14.98 -15.67
C ASP A 61 -3.65 -14.77 -15.66
N GLU A 62 -4.07 -13.52 -15.60
CA GLU A 62 -5.48 -13.12 -15.72
C GLU A 62 -6.42 -13.80 -14.72
N SER A 63 -5.95 -14.06 -13.50
CA SER A 63 -6.71 -14.71 -12.44
C SER A 63 -7.73 -13.81 -11.76
N PHE A 64 -7.49 -12.48 -11.75
CA PHE A 64 -8.24 -11.53 -10.91
C PHE A 64 -8.84 -10.39 -11.72
N SER A 65 -10.03 -9.92 -11.32
CA SER A 65 -10.69 -8.75 -11.90
C SER A 65 -10.28 -7.43 -11.23
N ILE A 66 -9.76 -7.49 -10.02
CA ILE A 66 -9.17 -6.34 -9.34
C ILE A 66 -7.93 -6.84 -8.62
N VAL A 67 -6.83 -6.11 -8.77
CA VAL A 67 -5.61 -6.32 -8.01
C VAL A 67 -5.27 -5.01 -7.31
N LEU A 68 -5.12 -5.05 -5.99
CA LEU A 68 -4.82 -3.84 -5.24
C LEU A 68 -3.68 -4.04 -4.25
N SER A 69 -2.89 -3.00 -4.08
CA SER A 69 -1.91 -2.86 -3.00
C SER A 69 -2.16 -1.57 -2.25
N ARG A 70 -2.11 -1.64 -0.92
CA ARG A 70 -2.32 -0.48 -0.05
C ARG A 70 -1.30 -0.45 1.07
N TYR A 71 -0.55 0.63 1.16
CA TYR A 71 0.48 0.88 2.18
C TYR A 71 1.53 -0.24 2.25
N ALA A 72 2.03 -0.66 1.08
CA ALA A 72 2.97 -1.75 0.96
C ALA A 72 4.13 -1.45 -0.01
N PHE A 73 3.94 -0.58 -1.02
CA PHE A 73 4.97 -0.30 -2.02
C PHE A 73 6.25 0.26 -1.41
N HIS A 74 6.16 0.98 -0.29
CA HIS A 74 7.33 1.49 0.42
C HIS A 74 8.16 0.41 1.15
N HIS A 75 7.73 -0.85 1.14
CA HIS A 75 8.50 -2.00 1.62
C HIS A 75 9.21 -2.77 0.50
N PHE A 76 8.89 -2.51 -0.78
CA PHE A 76 9.43 -3.31 -1.88
C PHE A 76 10.78 -2.80 -2.35
N LEU A 77 11.71 -3.73 -2.55
CA LEU A 77 13.01 -3.44 -3.15
C LEU A 77 12.89 -3.19 -4.64
N GLN A 78 11.99 -3.91 -5.30
CA GLN A 78 11.74 -3.87 -6.74
C GLN A 78 10.25 -3.60 -7.03
N PRO A 79 9.75 -2.37 -6.82
CA PRO A 79 8.33 -2.05 -6.98
C PRO A 79 7.82 -2.22 -8.42
N ASP A 80 8.68 -2.13 -9.42
CA ASP A 80 8.40 -2.41 -10.82
C ASP A 80 8.13 -3.90 -11.08
N VAL A 81 8.89 -4.80 -10.45
CA VAL A 81 8.65 -6.26 -10.51
C VAL A 81 7.30 -6.59 -9.90
N VAL A 82 7.01 -6.03 -8.71
CA VAL A 82 5.72 -6.24 -8.04
C VAL A 82 4.56 -5.73 -8.90
N LEU A 83 4.69 -4.54 -9.48
CA LEU A 83 3.64 -4.01 -10.37
C LEU A 83 3.48 -4.87 -11.63
N SER A 84 4.56 -5.40 -12.20
CA SER A 84 4.51 -6.32 -13.34
C SER A 84 3.74 -7.59 -13.00
N GLU A 85 3.95 -8.18 -11.83
CA GLU A 85 3.19 -9.34 -11.35
C GLU A 85 1.71 -9.00 -11.10
N MET A 86 1.41 -7.83 -10.50
CA MET A 86 0.04 -7.34 -10.37
C MET A 86 -0.65 -7.22 -11.74
N VAL A 87 0.04 -6.70 -12.75
CA VAL A 87 -0.47 -6.60 -14.13
C VAL A 87 -0.64 -7.99 -14.74
N ARG A 88 0.31 -8.92 -14.54
CA ARG A 88 0.22 -10.28 -15.07
C ARG A 88 -1.02 -11.00 -14.59
N VAL A 89 -1.28 -10.98 -13.28
CA VAL A 89 -2.40 -11.70 -12.68
C VAL A 89 -3.76 -10.97 -12.83
N CYS A 90 -3.76 -9.69 -13.17
CA CYS A 90 -4.97 -8.94 -13.50
C CYS A 90 -5.48 -9.33 -14.90
N ARG A 91 -6.80 -9.43 -15.06
CA ARG A 91 -7.42 -9.70 -16.37
C ARG A 91 -7.33 -8.49 -17.30
N ALA A 92 -7.26 -8.75 -18.58
CA ALA A 92 -7.32 -7.70 -19.59
C ALA A 92 -8.65 -6.91 -19.50
N GLY A 93 -8.54 -5.59 -19.42
CA GLY A 93 -9.67 -4.67 -19.22
C GLY A 93 -10.11 -4.48 -17.77
N ASP A 94 -9.51 -5.17 -16.83
CA ASP A 94 -9.79 -5.06 -15.41
C ASP A 94 -8.76 -4.14 -14.69
N ARG A 95 -8.94 -3.92 -13.39
CA ARG A 95 -8.32 -2.79 -12.68
C ARG A 95 -7.20 -3.19 -11.74
N ILE A 96 -6.19 -2.34 -11.71
CA ILE A 96 -5.11 -2.35 -10.73
C ILE A 96 -5.20 -1.06 -9.93
N LEU A 97 -5.09 -1.16 -8.60
CA LEU A 97 -5.09 -0.02 -7.69
C LEU A 97 -3.87 -0.08 -6.79
N ILE A 98 -3.16 1.04 -6.68
CA ILE A 98 -2.08 1.27 -5.72
C ILE A 98 -2.47 2.47 -4.87
N ALA A 99 -2.42 2.32 -3.56
CA ALA A 99 -2.55 3.43 -2.63
C ALA A 99 -1.38 3.39 -1.64
N ASP A 100 -0.46 4.31 -1.78
CA ASP A 100 0.76 4.32 -0.96
C ASP A 100 1.24 5.74 -0.66
N VAL A 101 2.15 5.85 0.29
CA VAL A 101 2.81 7.11 0.59
C VAL A 101 3.51 7.64 -0.66
N ALA A 102 3.33 8.92 -0.93
CA ALA A 102 4.00 9.63 -2.02
C ALA A 102 4.43 11.02 -1.53
N MET A 103 5.74 11.19 -1.39
CA MET A 103 6.32 12.38 -0.80
C MET A 103 6.76 13.39 -1.87
N PRO A 104 6.73 14.70 -1.56
CA PRO A 104 7.46 15.68 -2.37
C PRO A 104 8.95 15.28 -2.46
N PRO A 105 9.59 15.43 -3.65
CA PRO A 105 10.99 15.02 -3.83
C PRO A 105 11.95 15.60 -2.79
N GLU A 106 11.74 16.84 -2.38
CA GLU A 106 12.57 17.54 -1.39
C GLU A 106 12.34 17.08 0.06
N LYS A 107 11.30 16.28 0.32
CA LYS A 107 10.94 15.77 1.66
C LYS A 107 11.16 14.27 1.81
N VAL A 108 11.32 13.53 0.71
CA VAL A 108 11.32 12.07 0.70
C VAL A 108 12.45 11.46 1.54
N ASP A 109 13.63 12.04 1.54
CA ASP A 109 14.77 11.52 2.32
C ASP A 109 14.55 11.68 3.83
N ALA A 110 14.04 12.83 4.26
CA ALA A 110 13.71 13.09 5.65
C ALA A 110 12.59 12.17 6.14
N TYR A 111 11.56 11.98 5.31
CA TYR A 111 10.48 11.03 5.58
C TYR A 111 10.99 9.59 5.68
N ASN A 112 11.79 9.14 4.71
CA ASN A 112 12.36 7.80 4.71
C ASN A 112 13.23 7.53 5.95
N TYR A 113 13.93 8.55 6.44
CA TYR A 113 14.73 8.44 7.64
C TYR A 113 13.88 8.16 8.88
N ILE A 114 12.80 8.90 9.11
CA ILE A 114 11.91 8.68 10.27
C ILE A 114 11.15 7.36 10.16
N GLU A 115 10.70 6.99 8.95
CA GLU A 115 10.02 5.72 8.74
C GLU A 115 10.95 4.52 8.98
N LYS A 116 12.22 4.62 8.61
CA LYS A 116 13.22 3.57 8.87
C LYS A 116 13.50 3.39 10.37
N LEU A 117 13.45 4.47 11.15
CA LEU A 117 13.52 4.40 12.61
C LEU A 117 12.28 3.76 13.21
N ARG A 118 11.09 4.06 12.67
CA ARG A 118 9.82 3.53 13.13
C ARG A 118 9.64 2.05 12.78
N ASP A 119 10.03 1.69 11.58
CA ASP A 119 9.88 0.35 11.00
C ASP A 119 11.14 -0.04 10.22
N PRO A 120 12.01 -0.88 10.78
CA PRO A 120 13.21 -1.34 10.10
C PRO A 120 12.96 -2.06 8.77
N SER A 121 11.75 -2.54 8.51
CA SER A 121 11.37 -3.16 7.22
C SER A 121 11.07 -2.13 6.13
N HIS A 122 10.90 -0.85 6.47
CA HIS A 122 10.71 0.21 5.49
C HIS A 122 11.89 0.26 4.51
N THR A 123 11.59 0.21 3.24
CA THR A 123 12.61 0.32 2.17
C THR A 123 12.74 1.77 1.73
N ARG A 124 11.70 2.30 1.10
CA ARG A 124 11.68 3.66 0.59
C ARG A 124 10.27 4.09 0.16
N ALA A 125 9.80 5.23 0.59
CA ALA A 125 8.65 5.89 -0.02
C ALA A 125 9.01 6.38 -1.43
N LEU A 126 8.08 6.27 -2.35
CA LEU A 126 8.20 6.88 -3.68
C LEU A 126 7.82 8.35 -3.63
N THR A 127 8.34 9.13 -4.56
CA THR A 127 7.94 10.53 -4.70
C THR A 127 6.61 10.67 -5.44
N LEU A 128 6.04 11.88 -5.39
CA LEU A 128 4.87 12.28 -6.17
C LEU A 128 5.07 12.15 -7.70
N GLU A 129 6.32 12.08 -8.15
CA GLU A 129 6.70 11.90 -9.55
C GLU A 129 6.98 10.43 -9.88
N GLU A 130 7.67 9.72 -8.98
CA GLU A 130 8.09 8.32 -9.19
C GLU A 130 6.91 7.36 -9.24
N LEU A 131 5.94 7.49 -8.32
CA LEU A 131 4.82 6.56 -8.27
C LEU A 131 3.91 6.65 -9.52
N PRO A 132 3.51 7.84 -10.01
CA PRO A 132 2.82 7.94 -11.29
C PRO A 132 3.64 7.45 -12.48
N LYS A 133 4.96 7.70 -12.48
CA LYS A 133 5.86 7.22 -13.53
C LYS A 133 5.91 5.70 -13.56
N LEU A 134 6.04 5.05 -12.41
CA LEU A 134 6.02 3.59 -12.28
C LEU A 134 4.74 2.99 -12.90
N VAL A 135 3.58 3.61 -12.65
CA VAL A 135 2.29 3.17 -13.21
C VAL A 135 2.23 3.43 -14.73
N ALA A 136 2.78 4.54 -15.21
CA ALA A 136 2.84 4.84 -16.64
C ALA A 136 3.73 3.85 -17.39
N ASP A 137 4.89 3.48 -16.81
CA ASP A 137 5.82 2.51 -17.40
C ASP A 137 5.19 1.09 -17.48
N ALA A 138 4.20 0.77 -16.65
CA ALA A 138 3.43 -0.47 -16.70
C ALA A 138 2.36 -0.53 -17.81
N ASN A 139 2.24 0.51 -18.65
CA ASN A 139 1.30 0.61 -19.78
C ASN A 139 -0.17 0.42 -19.38
N LEU A 140 -0.56 0.84 -18.19
CA LEU A 140 -1.96 0.86 -17.78
C LEU A 140 -2.72 1.96 -18.51
N GLN A 141 -3.99 1.68 -18.86
CA GLN A 141 -4.88 2.61 -19.52
C GLN A 141 -5.85 3.27 -18.52
N ASN A 142 -6.50 4.36 -18.94
CA ASN A 142 -7.52 5.07 -18.16
C ASN A 142 -7.06 5.40 -16.73
N VAL A 143 -5.79 5.76 -16.58
CA VAL A 143 -5.17 6.03 -15.27
C VAL A 143 -5.84 7.24 -14.60
N LYS A 144 -6.25 7.06 -13.36
CA LYS A 144 -6.76 8.11 -12.48
C LYS A 144 -5.90 8.19 -11.24
N LEU A 145 -5.62 9.40 -10.81
CA LEU A 145 -4.82 9.71 -9.64
C LEU A 145 -5.64 10.59 -8.68
N ALA A 146 -5.59 10.25 -7.40
CA ALA A 146 -6.16 11.03 -6.31
C ALA A 146 -5.15 11.12 -5.17
N PHE A 147 -5.21 12.20 -4.40
CA PHE A 147 -4.39 12.42 -3.22
C PHE A 147 -5.27 12.60 -1.99
N TYR A 148 -4.80 12.06 -0.86
CA TYR A 148 -5.39 12.30 0.45
C TYR A 148 -4.32 12.22 1.52
N LYS A 149 -4.66 12.61 2.74
CA LYS A 149 -3.77 12.50 3.89
C LYS A 149 -4.35 11.55 4.91
N VAL A 150 -3.49 10.79 5.56
CA VAL A 150 -3.87 9.94 6.70
C VAL A 150 -3.38 10.62 7.96
N GLU A 151 -4.32 11.09 8.77
CA GLU A 151 -4.04 11.66 10.08
C GLU A 151 -3.66 10.56 11.06
N LEU A 152 -2.57 10.75 11.77
CA LEU A 152 -2.00 9.82 12.72
C LEU A 152 -1.61 10.56 14.01
N GLU A 153 -1.53 9.81 15.10
CA GLU A 153 -1.01 10.27 16.37
C GLU A 153 0.26 9.50 16.70
N LEU A 154 1.32 10.19 17.12
CA LEU A 154 2.66 9.63 17.21
C LEU A 154 2.74 8.45 18.18
N GLU A 155 2.21 8.58 19.41
CA GLU A 155 2.33 7.51 20.40
C GLU A 155 1.51 6.27 20.02
N GLN A 156 0.34 6.47 19.40
CA GLN A 156 -0.47 5.35 18.88
C GLN A 156 0.28 4.63 17.75
N GLN A 157 0.97 5.38 16.91
CA GLN A 157 1.73 4.79 15.81
C GLN A 157 2.99 4.06 16.32
N LEU A 158 3.68 4.61 17.31
CA LEU A 158 4.82 3.96 17.95
C LEU A 158 4.41 2.65 18.66
N ALA A 159 3.27 2.67 19.37
CA ALA A 159 2.73 1.47 20.03
C ALA A 159 2.34 0.35 19.04
N ALA A 160 2.05 0.70 17.77
CA ALA A 160 1.73 -0.25 16.70
C ALA A 160 2.93 -0.60 15.80
N SER A 161 4.12 -0.14 16.13
CA SER A 161 5.36 -0.29 15.36
C SER A 161 6.40 -1.09 16.14
N PHE A 162 7.54 -1.37 15.51
CA PHE A 162 8.62 -2.17 16.10
C PHE A 162 9.96 -1.46 15.93
N PRO A 163 10.14 -0.24 16.49
CA PRO A 163 11.41 0.48 16.43
C PRO A 163 12.50 -0.29 17.17
N ASN A 164 13.76 -0.09 16.79
CA ASN A 164 14.86 -0.59 17.58
C ASN A 164 14.96 0.17 18.93
N PRO A 165 15.59 -0.40 19.94
CA PRO A 165 15.74 0.26 21.24
C PRO A 165 16.34 1.67 21.11
N GLY A 166 15.62 2.69 21.58
CA GLY A 166 16.02 4.10 21.56
C GLY A 166 15.60 4.88 20.28
N ASP A 167 15.16 4.20 19.22
CA ASP A 167 14.68 4.88 18.01
C ASP A 167 13.34 5.57 18.25
N ASP A 168 12.52 5.09 19.16
CA ASP A 168 11.26 5.72 19.57
C ASP A 168 11.47 7.08 20.25
N ASP A 169 12.47 7.20 21.15
CA ASP A 169 12.80 8.49 21.77
C ASP A 169 13.37 9.49 20.75
N LYS A 170 14.17 8.99 19.82
CA LYS A 170 14.71 9.79 18.72
C LYS A 170 13.59 10.29 17.80
N LEU A 171 12.60 9.45 17.50
CA LEU A 171 11.43 9.86 16.73
C LEU A 171 10.62 10.95 17.46
N ARG A 172 10.37 10.79 18.76
CA ARG A 172 9.69 11.83 19.57
C ARG A 172 10.41 13.16 19.50
N GLN A 173 11.74 13.15 19.55
CA GLN A 173 12.55 14.35 19.42
C GLN A 173 12.39 14.98 18.02
N LEU A 174 12.62 14.20 16.94
CA LEU A 174 12.52 14.68 15.56
C LEU A 174 11.16 15.29 15.26
N PHE A 175 10.07 14.64 15.71
CA PHE A 175 8.73 15.15 15.50
C PHE A 175 8.48 16.46 16.26
N ARG A 176 8.98 16.59 17.51
CA ARG A 176 8.89 17.86 18.26
C ARG A 176 9.63 19.00 17.59
N GLU A 177 10.82 18.72 17.06
CA GLU A 177 11.65 19.69 16.34
C GLU A 177 11.03 20.11 15.01
N ASP A 178 10.21 19.25 14.40
CA ASP A 178 9.54 19.50 13.13
C ASP A 178 8.25 20.33 13.24
N ILE A 179 7.70 20.49 14.48
CA ILE A 179 6.48 21.28 14.69
C ILE A 179 6.68 22.72 14.23
N GLY A 180 5.87 23.14 13.26
CA GLY A 180 5.92 24.47 12.66
C GLY A 180 7.04 24.68 11.65
N VAL A 181 7.87 23.66 11.37
CA VAL A 181 8.97 23.69 10.38
C VAL A 181 8.60 22.89 9.14
N ASP A 182 8.06 21.67 9.33
CA ASP A 182 7.65 20.71 8.30
C ASP A 182 8.80 20.24 7.40
N ASN A 183 10.00 20.02 7.95
CA ASN A 183 11.10 19.41 7.20
C ASN A 183 10.81 17.95 6.83
N LEU A 184 10.05 17.25 7.67
CA LEU A 184 9.65 15.86 7.46
C LEU A 184 8.53 15.71 6.40
N GLY A 185 7.85 16.79 6.02
CA GLY A 185 6.78 16.78 5.03
C GLY A 185 5.47 16.13 5.49
N ILE A 186 5.27 16.04 6.80
CA ILE A 186 4.12 15.38 7.42
C ILE A 186 3.22 16.32 8.24
N GLY A 187 3.58 17.61 8.32
CA GLY A 187 2.81 18.63 9.03
C GLY A 187 2.64 18.34 10.51
N ALA A 188 3.70 17.94 11.21
CA ALA A 188 3.67 17.64 12.63
C ALA A 188 3.15 18.82 13.45
N HIS A 189 2.18 18.59 14.35
CA HIS A 189 1.54 19.62 15.16
C HIS A 189 1.00 19.05 16.48
N LEU A 190 0.74 19.93 17.44
CA LEU A 190 0.13 19.54 18.72
C LEU A 190 -1.40 19.58 18.66
N ARG A 191 -2.05 18.58 19.25
CA ARG A 191 -3.45 18.62 19.69
C ARG A 191 -3.48 18.28 21.17
N GLY A 192 -3.66 19.28 22.02
CA GLY A 192 -3.36 19.14 23.44
C GLY A 192 -1.89 18.83 23.64
N ASP A 193 -1.59 17.76 24.38
CA ASP A 193 -0.22 17.30 24.62
C ASP A 193 0.27 16.24 23.60
N ALA A 194 -0.60 15.78 22.70
CA ALA A 194 -0.29 14.75 21.71
C ALA A 194 0.25 15.35 20.40
N ILE A 195 1.24 14.69 19.81
CA ILE A 195 1.76 15.06 18.49
C ILE A 195 0.96 14.32 17.43
N HIS A 196 0.32 15.09 16.55
CA HIS A 196 -0.38 14.59 15.37
C HIS A 196 0.39 14.97 14.12
N TYR A 197 0.21 14.17 13.08
CA TYR A 197 0.81 14.40 11.76
C TYR A 197 -0.02 13.76 10.67
N ALA A 198 0.25 14.07 9.41
CA ALA A 198 -0.54 13.60 8.29
C ALA A 198 0.36 13.08 7.16
N VAL A 199 0.30 11.78 6.91
CA VAL A 199 1.06 11.14 5.82
C VAL A 199 0.34 11.34 4.50
N PRO A 200 0.99 11.93 3.48
CA PRO A 200 0.41 12.10 2.15
C PRO A 200 0.36 10.75 1.41
N ILE A 201 -0.80 10.43 0.86
CA ILE A 201 -1.05 9.21 0.11
C ILE A 201 -1.46 9.55 -1.31
N ALA A 202 -0.87 8.90 -2.28
CA ALA A 202 -1.35 8.85 -3.66
C ALA A 202 -2.12 7.55 -3.89
N ALA A 203 -3.33 7.66 -4.41
CA ALA A 203 -4.13 6.52 -4.86
C ALA A 203 -4.22 6.56 -6.38
N ILE A 204 -3.70 5.54 -7.03
CA ILE A 204 -3.68 5.42 -8.48
C ILE A 204 -4.47 4.19 -8.88
N VAL A 205 -5.39 4.34 -9.83
CA VAL A 205 -6.10 3.23 -10.45
C VAL A 205 -5.87 3.28 -11.96
N GLY A 206 -5.57 2.13 -12.55
CA GLY A 206 -5.45 1.97 -14.00
C GLY A 206 -6.08 0.66 -14.46
N GLU A 207 -6.34 0.55 -15.75
CA GLU A 207 -6.89 -0.63 -16.39
C GLU A 207 -5.80 -1.36 -17.19
N LYS A 208 -5.71 -2.69 -17.05
CA LYS A 208 -4.84 -3.50 -17.92
C LYS A 208 -5.36 -3.43 -19.34
N ALA A 209 -4.50 -3.13 -20.31
CA ALA A 209 -4.86 -3.06 -21.72
C ALA A 209 -5.52 -4.35 -22.19
N LYS A 210 -6.60 -4.23 -22.99
CA LYS A 210 -7.16 -5.36 -23.72
C LYS A 210 -6.27 -5.67 -24.92
N LEU A 211 -5.82 -6.88 -25.04
CA LEU A 211 -5.19 -7.34 -26.28
C LEU A 211 -6.31 -7.41 -27.34
N TYR A 212 -6.33 -6.44 -28.25
CA TYR A 212 -7.18 -6.57 -29.43
C TYR A 212 -6.59 -7.69 -30.29
N SER A 213 -7.26 -8.84 -30.35
CA SER A 213 -7.02 -9.77 -31.43
C SER A 213 -7.48 -9.07 -32.71
N ASN A 214 -6.54 -8.72 -33.58
CA ASN A 214 -6.90 -8.31 -34.93
C ASN A 214 -7.78 -9.42 -35.53
N PRO A 215 -9.00 -9.11 -35.98
CA PRO A 215 -9.78 -10.09 -36.73
C PRO A 215 -8.99 -10.41 -38.00
N LYS A 216 -8.69 -11.69 -38.20
CA LYS A 216 -8.13 -12.19 -39.45
C LYS A 216 -9.13 -12.06 -40.58
#